data_8d03c2d0e5753475c0bfaeaa1630cb3b
#
_entry.id   8d03c2d0e5753475c0bfaeaa1630cb3b
#
_cell.length_a   1.000
_cell.length_b   1.000
_cell.length_c   1.000
_cell.angle_alpha   90.00
_cell.angle_beta   90.00
_cell.angle_gamma   90.00
#
_symmetry.space_group_name_H-M   'P 1'
#
loop_
_entity.id
_entity.type
_entity.pdbx_description
1 polymer ?
#
loop_
_entity_poly.entity_id
_entity_poly.type
_entity_poly.pdbx_seq_one_letter_code
_entity_poly.pdbx_strand_id
1 'polypeptide(L)'
;YVLTNDIFTNYKFSNKKLKPAYFNIADVKVPYEASRLQYLQKAKSGNIDVSSFPLIYWNSPMDVAIRNINLIFHLFAIEESLETPKILGNNEELLISYISEHYEFIISNLENKGNVVGNHYLIELSSILLTISSFNFEHDKKEFLYYENELYSELNKQFYKDGTSFEGSTHYAAFVTEALIICKLAIEEIDSQSKVLPKIDEIITTNKIFLIKLMINGELSQVGDNDSGRLFYFEFDEEAPLQMTWLINLIDKLYPKFDWLNIEQKFNFEIKSKTPSLEQMPKVSHKKIKIFTKDYESYCFNDFGLYVWRNNDEFFSLRCGTIGQNGIGGHAHYDQLSIESYSNSRWITRDPGTGTYTDDINIRNKFRSLEYHWGPKANIKIPKEDEFDCFKLNYMGDGHTLIFNKNNFLGFAEFNGKRIYRKISIYD
;
A
#
# COMPACT_ATOMS: atom_id res chain seq x y z
N TYR A 1 -3.97 11.95 -24.32
CA TYR A 1 -3.00 13.01 -23.92
C TYR A 1 -1.85 12.36 -23.19
N VAL A 2 -0.66 12.45 -23.77
CA VAL A 2 0.58 12.05 -23.09
C VAL A 2 0.96 13.18 -22.14
N LEU A 3 0.83 12.97 -20.83
CA LEU A 3 1.20 13.95 -19.82
C LEU A 3 2.72 13.95 -19.64
N THR A 4 3.41 14.87 -20.30
CA THR A 4 4.84 15.10 -20.09
C THR A 4 5.13 16.15 -19.02
N ASN A 5 4.06 16.77 -18.51
CA ASN A 5 4.15 17.85 -17.53
C ASN A 5 3.50 17.41 -16.22
N ASP A 6 4.04 17.90 -15.12
CA ASP A 6 3.26 17.99 -13.90
C ASP A 6 2.15 19.01 -14.09
N ILE A 7 0.90 18.57 -13.96
CA ILE A 7 -0.30 19.42 -14.20
C ILE A 7 -0.49 20.48 -13.12
N PHE A 8 0.10 20.31 -11.95
CA PHE A 8 -0.04 21.25 -10.83
C PHE A 8 1.01 22.36 -10.88
N THR A 9 2.25 22.02 -11.23
CA THR A 9 3.37 22.98 -11.30
C THR A 9 3.66 23.46 -12.71
N ASN A 10 3.04 22.85 -13.73
CA ASN A 10 3.32 23.05 -15.16
C ASN A 10 4.78 22.75 -15.56
N TYR A 11 5.52 22.04 -14.72
CA TYR A 11 6.89 21.65 -15.01
C TYR A 11 6.93 20.59 -16.10
N LYS A 12 7.72 20.81 -17.14
CA LYS A 12 7.92 19.85 -18.23
C LYS A 12 9.12 18.94 -17.95
N PHE A 13 8.88 17.66 -17.73
CA PHE A 13 9.93 16.69 -17.58
C PHE A 13 10.70 16.52 -18.89
N SER A 14 12.02 16.63 -18.82
CA SER A 14 12.86 16.55 -20.03
C SER A 14 13.06 15.08 -20.46
N ASN A 15 13.29 14.86 -21.75
CA ASN A 15 13.63 13.55 -22.33
C ASN A 15 15.05 13.07 -21.94
N LYS A 16 15.72 13.69 -20.99
CA LYS A 16 17.04 13.23 -20.49
C LYS A 16 16.83 12.38 -19.25
N LYS A 17 17.70 11.36 -19.05
CA LYS A 17 17.75 10.59 -17.80
C LYS A 17 17.64 11.54 -16.61
N LEU A 18 16.58 11.38 -15.84
CA LEU A 18 16.28 12.25 -14.72
C LEU A 18 17.32 12.03 -13.63
N LYS A 19 18.15 13.02 -13.43
CA LYS A 19 18.74 13.25 -12.12
C LYS A 19 17.67 13.85 -11.21
N PRO A 20 17.81 13.86 -9.88
CA PRO A 20 16.81 14.43 -8.96
C PRO A 20 16.63 15.96 -9.12
N ALA A 21 16.65 16.45 -10.34
CA ALA A 21 16.53 17.88 -10.70
C ALA A 21 15.08 18.40 -10.58
N TYR A 22 14.11 17.51 -10.38
CA TYR A 22 12.69 17.86 -10.19
C TYR A 22 12.31 17.98 -8.71
N PHE A 23 13.14 17.54 -7.77
CA PHE A 23 12.88 17.72 -6.34
C PHE A 23 12.70 19.21 -6.00
N ASN A 24 11.64 19.50 -5.24
CA ASN A 24 11.17 20.83 -4.91
C ASN A 24 10.71 21.67 -6.12
N ILE A 25 10.35 21.03 -7.25
CA ILE A 25 9.87 21.71 -8.46
C ILE A 25 8.60 21.04 -9.00
N ALA A 26 8.57 19.71 -9.02
CA ALA A 26 7.49 18.95 -9.62
C ALA A 26 7.32 17.56 -9.00
N ASP A 27 6.09 17.05 -8.96
CA ASP A 27 5.82 15.69 -8.53
C ASP A 27 5.97 14.72 -9.70
N VAL A 28 7.02 13.89 -9.65
CA VAL A 28 7.31 12.87 -10.66
C VAL A 28 6.22 11.79 -10.75
N LYS A 29 5.44 11.59 -9.70
CA LYS A 29 4.33 10.63 -9.72
C LYS A 29 3.26 10.98 -10.73
N VAL A 30 3.00 12.26 -10.97
CA VAL A 30 1.98 12.69 -11.94
C VAL A 30 2.21 12.06 -13.32
N PRO A 31 3.37 12.21 -13.99
CA PRO A 31 3.62 11.53 -15.26
C PRO A 31 3.74 10.00 -15.10
N TYR A 32 4.24 9.47 -13.99
CA TYR A 32 4.32 8.04 -13.77
C TYR A 32 2.93 7.41 -13.74
N GLU A 33 2.02 7.91 -12.91
CA GLU A 33 0.65 7.39 -12.82
C GLU A 33 -0.11 7.55 -14.15
N ALA A 34 0.06 8.67 -14.84
CA ALA A 34 -0.52 8.86 -16.17
C ALA A 34 -0.03 7.82 -17.18
N SER A 35 1.20 7.29 -17.01
CA SER A 35 1.80 6.29 -17.87
C SER A 35 1.28 4.87 -17.65
N ARG A 36 0.63 4.58 -16.51
CA ARG A 36 0.19 3.24 -16.10
C ARG A 36 -0.93 2.67 -16.98
N LEU A 37 -1.60 3.49 -17.76
CA LEU A 37 -2.72 3.11 -18.63
C LEU A 37 -3.91 2.46 -17.90
N GLN A 38 -4.04 2.67 -16.62
CA GLN A 38 -5.14 2.13 -15.80
C GLN A 38 -6.53 2.54 -16.30
N TYR A 39 -6.62 3.66 -17.01
CA TYR A 39 -7.86 4.19 -17.60
C TYR A 39 -8.26 3.51 -18.91
N LEU A 40 -7.46 2.58 -19.47
CA LEU A 40 -7.78 1.89 -20.73
C LEU A 40 -9.16 1.26 -20.73
N GLN A 41 -9.57 0.70 -19.61
CA GLN A 41 -10.89 0.07 -19.45
C GLN A 41 -12.05 1.08 -19.40
N LYS A 42 -11.77 2.36 -19.10
CA LYS A 42 -12.77 3.43 -18.97
C LYS A 42 -12.84 4.36 -20.16
N ALA A 43 -11.83 4.39 -20.98
CA ALA A 43 -11.72 5.37 -22.05
C ALA A 43 -12.64 5.03 -23.24
N LYS A 44 -13.51 5.96 -23.59
CA LYS A 44 -14.52 5.79 -24.67
C LYS A 44 -13.96 6.02 -26.07
N SER A 45 -12.86 6.75 -26.20
CA SER A 45 -12.20 7.03 -27.48
C SER A 45 -10.81 7.63 -27.24
N GLY A 46 -9.92 7.47 -28.19
CA GLY A 46 -8.57 8.05 -28.19
C GLY A 46 -7.64 7.22 -29.07
N ASN A 47 -6.43 7.71 -29.26
CA ASN A 47 -5.37 6.96 -29.93
C ASN A 47 -4.12 7.11 -29.08
N ILE A 48 -3.61 6.03 -28.51
CA ILE A 48 -2.37 6.01 -27.75
C ILE A 48 -1.37 5.19 -28.54
N ASP A 49 -0.29 5.84 -28.91
CA ASP A 49 0.86 5.20 -29.50
C ASP A 49 1.94 5.05 -28.41
N VAL A 50 2.10 3.83 -27.90
CA VAL A 50 3.06 3.51 -26.86
C VAL A 50 4.50 3.74 -27.32
N SER A 51 4.77 3.59 -28.62
CA SER A 51 6.10 3.84 -29.22
C SER A 51 6.52 5.31 -29.13
N SER A 52 5.56 6.22 -28.99
CA SER A 52 5.81 7.65 -28.83
C SER A 52 5.96 8.10 -27.39
N PHE A 53 5.94 7.18 -26.42
CA PHE A 53 6.03 7.53 -25.01
C PHE A 53 7.35 8.20 -24.66
N PRO A 54 7.33 9.31 -23.91
CA PRO A 54 8.53 10.02 -23.51
C PRO A 54 9.36 9.21 -22.55
N LEU A 55 10.67 9.46 -22.49
CA LEU A 55 11.61 8.72 -21.61
C LEU A 55 11.20 8.74 -20.14
N ILE A 56 10.48 9.76 -19.67
CA ILE A 56 9.95 9.81 -18.30
C ILE A 56 9.07 8.61 -17.98
N TYR A 57 8.32 8.07 -18.95
CA TYR A 57 7.45 6.91 -18.80
C TYR A 57 8.21 5.58 -18.71
N TRP A 58 9.51 5.58 -19.02
CA TRP A 58 10.42 4.44 -18.95
C TRP A 58 11.43 4.57 -17.80
N ASN A 59 11.22 5.51 -16.88
CA ASN A 59 12.18 5.80 -15.82
C ASN A 59 11.93 4.99 -14.54
N SER A 60 10.71 4.52 -14.32
CA SER A 60 10.30 3.68 -13.19
C SER A 60 9.91 2.29 -13.69
N PRO A 61 10.70 1.24 -13.43
CA PRO A 61 10.37 -0.13 -13.83
C PRO A 61 9.03 -0.61 -13.26
N MET A 62 8.69 -0.24 -12.02
CA MET A 62 7.37 -0.52 -11.44
C MET A 62 6.23 0.07 -12.28
N ASP A 63 6.32 1.32 -12.70
CA ASP A 63 5.26 1.95 -13.49
C ASP A 63 5.15 1.35 -14.90
N VAL A 64 6.29 0.90 -15.46
CA VAL A 64 6.31 0.11 -16.70
C VAL A 64 5.64 -1.25 -16.49
N ALA A 65 5.86 -1.89 -15.35
CA ALA A 65 5.21 -3.16 -15.00
C ALA A 65 3.69 -3.00 -14.85
N ILE A 66 3.22 -1.95 -14.18
CA ILE A 66 1.78 -1.65 -14.07
C ILE A 66 1.16 -1.42 -15.46
N ARG A 67 1.86 -0.66 -16.31
CA ARG A 67 1.42 -0.43 -17.69
C ARG A 67 1.32 -1.73 -18.48
N ASN A 68 2.30 -2.62 -18.34
CA ASN A 68 2.31 -3.93 -18.99
C ASN A 68 1.11 -4.79 -18.56
N ILE A 69 0.80 -4.84 -17.28
CA ILE A 69 -0.39 -5.51 -16.75
C ILE A 69 -1.67 -4.98 -17.43
N ASN A 70 -1.80 -3.68 -17.56
CA ASN A 70 -2.97 -3.07 -18.18
C ASN A 70 -3.05 -3.31 -19.70
N LEU A 71 -1.91 -3.42 -20.39
CA LEU A 71 -1.85 -3.83 -21.80
C LEU A 71 -2.31 -5.27 -21.99
N ILE A 72 -1.88 -6.19 -21.12
CA ILE A 72 -2.30 -7.61 -21.16
C ILE A 72 -3.81 -7.73 -20.91
N PHE A 73 -4.35 -7.03 -19.91
CA PHE A 73 -5.79 -7.04 -19.67
C PHE A 73 -6.58 -6.43 -20.83
N HIS A 74 -6.03 -5.44 -21.52
CA HIS A 74 -6.65 -4.89 -22.70
C HIS A 74 -6.66 -5.90 -23.87
N LEU A 75 -5.57 -6.66 -24.06
CA LEU A 75 -5.50 -7.74 -25.04
C LEU A 75 -6.56 -8.81 -24.76
N PHE A 76 -6.70 -9.29 -23.54
CA PHE A 76 -7.74 -10.25 -23.16
C PHE A 76 -9.15 -9.72 -23.40
N ALA A 77 -9.40 -8.44 -23.13
CA ALA A 77 -10.68 -7.83 -23.38
C ALA A 77 -11.03 -7.79 -24.91
N ILE A 78 -10.03 -7.68 -25.78
CA ILE A 78 -10.20 -7.77 -27.24
C ILE A 78 -10.51 -9.22 -27.64
N GLU A 79 -9.76 -10.19 -27.15
CA GLU A 79 -9.94 -11.62 -27.46
C GLU A 79 -11.32 -12.12 -27.04
N GLU A 80 -11.81 -11.72 -25.88
CA GLU A 80 -13.15 -12.03 -25.38
C GLU A 80 -14.27 -11.24 -26.06
N SER A 81 -13.96 -10.43 -27.05
CA SER A 81 -14.93 -9.58 -27.78
C SER A 81 -15.73 -8.65 -26.85
N LEU A 82 -15.14 -8.24 -25.73
CA LEU A 82 -15.73 -7.25 -24.85
C LEU A 82 -15.72 -5.87 -25.52
N GLU A 83 -16.65 -5.00 -25.13
CA GLU A 83 -16.63 -3.61 -25.59
C GLU A 83 -15.36 -2.92 -25.10
N THR A 84 -14.34 -2.85 -25.94
CA THR A 84 -13.07 -2.24 -25.61
C THR A 84 -12.98 -0.80 -26.13
N PRO A 85 -12.33 0.08 -25.38
CA PRO A 85 -12.02 1.41 -25.87
C PRO A 85 -11.11 1.33 -27.10
N LYS A 86 -11.45 2.04 -28.17
CA LYS A 86 -10.63 2.13 -29.41
C LYS A 86 -9.40 3.03 -29.22
N ILE A 87 -8.71 2.93 -28.09
CA ILE A 87 -7.58 3.82 -27.75
C ILE A 87 -6.27 3.32 -28.34
N LEU A 88 -6.06 2.00 -28.27
CA LEU A 88 -4.86 1.35 -28.84
C LEU A 88 -5.14 0.72 -30.21
N GLY A 89 -6.39 0.80 -30.68
CA GLY A 89 -6.85 0.03 -31.83
C GLY A 89 -7.01 -1.45 -31.48
N ASN A 90 -7.58 -2.23 -32.38
CA ASN A 90 -7.74 -3.68 -32.24
C ASN A 90 -6.62 -4.41 -33.00
N ASN A 91 -5.38 -3.94 -32.89
CA ASN A 91 -4.23 -4.59 -33.53
C ASN A 91 -3.49 -5.43 -32.49
N GLU A 92 -3.84 -6.70 -32.41
CA GLU A 92 -3.25 -7.68 -31.48
C GLU A 92 -1.73 -7.78 -31.66
N GLU A 93 -1.23 -7.82 -32.90
CA GLU A 93 0.21 -7.91 -33.18
C GLU A 93 0.98 -6.71 -32.58
N LEU A 94 0.40 -5.51 -32.69
CA LEU A 94 0.98 -4.31 -32.13
C LEU A 94 0.96 -4.33 -30.60
N LEU A 95 -0.12 -4.81 -29.99
CA LEU A 95 -0.22 -4.94 -28.53
C LEU A 95 0.78 -5.97 -28.00
N ILE A 96 0.91 -7.11 -28.67
CA ILE A 96 1.91 -8.14 -28.33
C ILE A 96 3.33 -7.58 -28.45
N SER A 97 3.61 -6.79 -29.48
CA SER A 97 4.91 -6.11 -29.63
C SER A 97 5.18 -5.16 -28.45
N TYR A 98 4.20 -4.36 -28.04
CA TYR A 98 4.35 -3.48 -26.88
C TYR A 98 4.56 -4.26 -25.57
N ILE A 99 3.79 -5.31 -25.34
CA ILE A 99 3.94 -6.18 -24.16
C ILE A 99 5.35 -6.79 -24.14
N SER A 100 5.86 -7.27 -25.26
CA SER A 100 7.22 -7.81 -25.38
C SER A 100 8.28 -6.75 -25.05
N GLU A 101 8.16 -5.53 -25.57
CA GLU A 101 9.08 -4.43 -25.26
C GLU A 101 9.08 -4.06 -23.77
N HIS A 102 7.90 -4.05 -23.13
CA HIS A 102 7.76 -3.78 -21.71
C HIS A 102 8.40 -4.90 -20.87
N TYR A 103 8.14 -6.15 -21.24
CA TYR A 103 8.72 -7.31 -20.57
C TYR A 103 10.26 -7.26 -20.57
N GLU A 104 10.86 -7.06 -21.74
CA GLU A 104 12.33 -6.93 -21.89
C GLU A 104 12.90 -5.76 -21.07
N PHE A 105 12.18 -4.65 -21.02
CA PHE A 105 12.57 -3.52 -20.21
C PHE A 105 12.55 -3.87 -18.71
N ILE A 106 11.47 -4.49 -18.23
CA ILE A 106 11.30 -4.83 -16.81
C ILE A 106 12.40 -5.79 -16.37
N ILE A 107 12.63 -6.92 -17.09
CA ILE A 107 13.64 -7.91 -16.71
C ILE A 107 15.08 -7.35 -16.76
N SER A 108 15.32 -6.34 -17.60
CA SER A 108 16.61 -5.67 -17.72
C SER A 108 16.86 -4.61 -16.65
N ASN A 109 15.82 -4.17 -15.92
CA ASN A 109 15.89 -3.04 -14.99
C ASN A 109 15.27 -3.32 -13.61
N LEU A 110 15.24 -4.57 -13.17
CA LEU A 110 14.63 -4.98 -11.90
C LEU A 110 15.09 -4.17 -10.69
N GLU A 111 14.15 -3.74 -9.87
CA GLU A 111 14.37 -3.00 -8.62
C GLU A 111 14.60 -3.98 -7.43
N ASN A 112 15.34 -5.06 -7.67
CA ASN A 112 15.64 -6.12 -6.71
C ASN A 112 16.96 -5.93 -5.94
N LYS A 113 17.52 -4.73 -5.97
CA LYS A 113 18.81 -4.39 -5.33
C LYS A 113 18.64 -3.21 -4.38
N GLY A 114 19.54 -3.13 -3.41
CA GLY A 114 19.54 -2.04 -2.44
C GLY A 114 19.32 -2.51 -1.01
N ASN A 115 19.20 -1.56 -0.09
CA ASN A 115 19.03 -1.86 1.34
C ASN A 115 17.61 -2.34 1.69
N VAL A 116 16.64 -1.96 0.87
CA VAL A 116 15.25 -2.40 0.96
C VAL A 116 14.75 -2.70 -0.44
N VAL A 117 14.24 -3.92 -0.60
CA VAL A 117 13.46 -4.34 -1.75
C VAL A 117 12.01 -4.35 -1.28
N GLY A 118 11.16 -3.56 -1.92
CA GLY A 118 9.78 -3.33 -1.47
C GLY A 118 8.74 -3.66 -2.54
N ASN A 119 7.62 -2.97 -2.46
CA ASN A 119 6.48 -3.15 -3.35
C ASN A 119 6.84 -3.05 -4.85
N HIS A 120 7.81 -2.22 -5.24
CA HIS A 120 8.25 -2.09 -6.63
C HIS A 120 8.60 -3.45 -7.25
N TYR A 121 9.50 -4.19 -6.61
CA TYR A 121 9.91 -5.50 -7.11
C TYR A 121 8.76 -6.52 -7.09
N LEU A 122 7.88 -6.47 -6.10
CA LEU A 122 6.71 -7.34 -6.05
C LEU A 122 5.76 -7.11 -7.25
N ILE A 123 5.58 -5.86 -7.63
CA ILE A 123 4.77 -5.48 -8.79
C ILE A 123 5.46 -5.88 -10.10
N GLU A 124 6.76 -5.72 -10.20
CA GLU A 124 7.54 -6.22 -11.34
C GLU A 124 7.38 -7.74 -11.50
N LEU A 125 7.51 -8.50 -10.41
CA LEU A 125 7.28 -9.94 -10.41
C LEU A 125 5.86 -10.31 -10.85
N SER A 126 4.84 -9.55 -10.42
CA SER A 126 3.46 -9.79 -10.85
C SER A 126 3.27 -9.59 -12.36
N SER A 127 3.89 -8.56 -12.92
CA SER A 127 3.87 -8.31 -14.36
C SER A 127 4.61 -9.39 -15.16
N ILE A 128 5.78 -9.81 -14.68
CA ILE A 128 6.58 -10.86 -15.31
C ILE A 128 5.81 -12.18 -15.34
N LEU A 129 5.29 -12.62 -14.19
CA LEU A 129 4.54 -13.87 -14.08
C LEU A 129 3.28 -13.84 -14.94
N LEU A 130 2.56 -12.72 -14.96
CA LEU A 130 1.38 -12.54 -15.81
C LEU A 130 1.77 -12.62 -17.29
N THR A 131 2.87 -12.00 -17.70
CA THR A 131 3.33 -12.07 -19.10
C THR A 131 3.67 -13.50 -19.51
N ILE A 132 4.44 -14.22 -18.68
CA ILE A 132 4.81 -15.60 -18.96
C ILE A 132 3.57 -16.49 -19.06
N SER A 133 2.60 -16.36 -18.16
CA SER A 133 1.37 -17.17 -18.16
C SER A 133 0.46 -16.86 -19.37
N SER A 134 0.41 -15.60 -19.80
CA SER A 134 -0.47 -15.15 -20.88
C SER A 134 -0.04 -15.64 -22.26
N PHE A 135 1.27 -15.79 -22.49
CA PHE A 135 1.80 -16.11 -23.82
C PHE A 135 2.30 -17.55 -23.99
N ASN A 136 2.10 -18.42 -22.97
CA ASN A 136 2.36 -19.85 -23.00
C ASN A 136 3.67 -20.23 -23.72
N PHE A 137 4.78 -19.62 -23.31
CA PHE A 137 6.10 -19.89 -23.88
C PHE A 137 6.59 -21.26 -23.37
N GLU A 138 6.45 -22.30 -24.17
CA GLU A 138 6.94 -23.67 -23.83
C GLU A 138 8.42 -23.71 -23.42
N HIS A 139 9.20 -22.69 -23.76
CA HIS A 139 10.63 -22.59 -23.48
C HIS A 139 10.97 -22.00 -22.11
N ASP A 140 10.01 -21.39 -21.39
CA ASP A 140 10.29 -20.55 -20.24
C ASP A 140 9.95 -21.18 -18.89
N LYS A 141 9.79 -22.51 -18.82
CA LYS A 141 9.54 -23.17 -17.52
C LYS A 141 10.66 -22.87 -16.49
N LYS A 142 11.91 -22.69 -16.93
CA LYS A 142 13.02 -22.33 -16.04
C LYS A 142 12.91 -20.88 -15.57
N GLU A 143 12.51 -20.01 -16.45
CA GLU A 143 12.30 -18.59 -16.16
C GLU A 143 11.11 -18.39 -15.23
N PHE A 144 9.98 -19.04 -15.51
CA PHE A 144 8.84 -19.08 -14.61
C PHE A 144 9.23 -19.53 -13.21
N LEU A 145 9.92 -20.69 -13.08
CA LEU A 145 10.35 -21.22 -11.79
C LEU A 145 11.35 -20.29 -11.08
N TYR A 146 12.16 -19.56 -11.82
CA TYR A 146 13.06 -18.56 -11.25
C TYR A 146 12.26 -17.43 -10.59
N TYR A 147 11.35 -16.79 -11.31
CA TYR A 147 10.55 -15.68 -10.78
C TYR A 147 9.53 -16.12 -9.73
N GLU A 148 8.99 -17.32 -9.82
CA GLU A 148 8.17 -17.91 -8.77
C GLU A 148 8.95 -18.09 -7.46
N ASN A 149 10.21 -18.52 -7.50
CA ASN A 149 11.06 -18.63 -6.32
C ASN A 149 11.47 -17.24 -5.77
N GLU A 150 11.73 -16.27 -6.66
CA GLU A 150 11.94 -14.88 -6.24
C GLU A 150 10.72 -14.35 -5.52
N LEU A 151 9.52 -14.54 -6.06
CA LEU A 151 8.27 -14.17 -5.40
C LEU A 151 8.17 -14.81 -4.02
N TYR A 152 8.40 -16.12 -3.90
CA TYR A 152 8.34 -16.82 -2.61
C TYR A 152 9.33 -16.23 -1.59
N SER A 153 10.51 -15.84 -2.04
CA SER A 153 11.51 -15.16 -1.21
C SER A 153 10.99 -13.81 -0.72
N GLU A 154 10.42 -13.00 -1.63
CA GLU A 154 9.90 -11.68 -1.29
C GLU A 154 8.66 -11.73 -0.39
N LEU A 155 7.78 -12.73 -0.55
CA LEU A 155 6.65 -12.93 0.36
C LEU A 155 7.11 -13.16 1.81
N ASN A 156 8.24 -13.85 2.01
CA ASN A 156 8.79 -14.06 3.34
C ASN A 156 9.52 -12.84 3.93
N LYS A 157 9.90 -11.88 3.11
CA LYS A 157 10.59 -10.65 3.54
C LYS A 157 9.64 -9.47 3.74
N GLN A 158 8.63 -9.34 2.86
CA GLN A 158 7.78 -8.17 2.78
C GLN A 158 6.46 -8.31 3.55
N PHE A 159 6.19 -9.49 4.10
CA PHE A 159 5.02 -9.72 4.93
C PHE A 159 5.43 -10.26 6.30
N TYR A 160 4.79 -9.73 7.33
CA TYR A 160 5.01 -10.16 8.70
C TYR A 160 4.39 -11.55 8.94
N LYS A 161 4.66 -12.13 10.12
CA LYS A 161 4.15 -13.46 10.47
C LYS A 161 2.64 -13.52 10.55
N ASP A 162 1.99 -12.42 10.89
CA ASP A 162 0.54 -12.29 10.89
C ASP A 162 -0.05 -12.08 9.49
N GLY A 163 0.80 -11.97 8.46
CA GLY A 163 0.42 -11.78 7.05
C GLY A 163 0.21 -10.32 6.65
N THR A 164 0.36 -9.35 7.55
CA THR A 164 0.29 -7.93 7.19
C THR A 164 1.55 -7.45 6.48
N SER A 165 1.40 -6.42 5.64
CA SER A 165 2.51 -5.87 4.85
C SER A 165 3.51 -5.09 5.71
N PHE A 166 4.79 -5.18 5.39
CA PHE A 166 5.86 -4.44 6.04
C PHE A 166 5.99 -2.97 5.58
N GLU A 167 5.19 -2.54 4.60
CA GLU A 167 5.31 -1.20 3.98
C GLU A 167 5.05 -0.04 4.95
N GLY A 168 4.38 -0.30 6.08
CA GLY A 168 4.08 0.74 7.07
C GLY A 168 2.95 1.69 6.66
N SER A 169 2.18 1.33 5.62
CA SER A 169 1.03 2.07 5.10
C SER A 169 -0.13 1.14 4.81
N THR A 170 -1.34 1.60 5.13
CA THR A 170 -2.58 0.86 4.86
C THR A 170 -2.93 0.82 3.37
N HIS A 171 -2.63 1.88 2.63
CA HIS A 171 -2.84 1.92 1.18
C HIS A 171 -1.85 1.04 0.44
N TYR A 172 -0.57 1.03 0.84
CA TYR A 172 0.40 0.13 0.25
C TYR A 172 0.11 -1.34 0.59
N ALA A 173 -0.51 -1.64 1.73
CA ALA A 173 -1.01 -3.00 2.00
C ALA A 173 -2.09 -3.43 0.99
N ALA A 174 -3.01 -2.54 0.62
CA ALA A 174 -3.98 -2.79 -0.45
C ALA A 174 -3.28 -2.97 -1.81
N PHE A 175 -2.34 -2.11 -2.14
CA PHE A 175 -1.60 -2.11 -3.41
C PHE A 175 -0.82 -3.41 -3.65
N VAL A 176 -0.09 -3.90 -2.64
CA VAL A 176 0.61 -5.18 -2.77
C VAL A 176 -0.35 -6.37 -2.79
N THR A 177 -1.54 -6.25 -2.19
CA THR A 177 -2.57 -7.28 -2.26
C THR A 177 -3.10 -7.46 -3.70
N GLU A 178 -3.27 -6.36 -4.45
CA GLU A 178 -3.61 -6.43 -5.89
C GLU A 178 -2.53 -7.17 -6.68
N ALA A 179 -1.24 -6.85 -6.44
CA ALA A 179 -0.13 -7.53 -7.11
C ALA A 179 -0.15 -9.05 -6.82
N LEU A 180 -0.45 -9.45 -5.58
CA LEU A 180 -0.55 -10.86 -5.22
C LEU A 180 -1.73 -11.58 -5.87
N ILE A 181 -2.84 -10.90 -6.09
CA ILE A 181 -3.96 -11.45 -6.86
C ILE A 181 -3.52 -11.77 -8.29
N ILE A 182 -2.77 -10.89 -8.93
CA ILE A 182 -2.21 -11.13 -10.27
C ILE A 182 -1.24 -12.32 -10.24
N CYS A 183 -0.31 -12.35 -9.27
CA CYS A 183 0.61 -13.47 -9.10
C CYS A 183 -0.12 -14.81 -8.94
N LYS A 184 -1.18 -14.83 -8.10
CA LYS A 184 -2.02 -16.03 -7.90
C LYS A 184 -2.59 -16.54 -9.21
N LEU A 185 -3.28 -15.67 -9.95
CA LEU A 185 -3.94 -16.03 -11.21
C LEU A 185 -2.91 -16.54 -12.23
N ALA A 186 -1.77 -15.86 -12.36
CA ALA A 186 -0.71 -16.24 -13.28
C ALA A 186 -0.07 -17.61 -12.93
N ILE A 187 0.14 -17.88 -11.63
CA ILE A 187 0.73 -19.14 -11.18
C ILE A 187 -0.29 -20.28 -11.31
N GLU A 188 -1.56 -20.07 -10.96
CA GLU A 188 -2.61 -21.08 -11.09
C GLU A 188 -2.80 -21.56 -12.53
N GLU A 189 -2.63 -20.66 -13.52
CA GLU A 189 -2.72 -20.99 -14.93
C GLU A 189 -1.61 -21.96 -15.38
N ILE A 190 -0.37 -21.78 -14.87
CA ILE A 190 0.78 -22.61 -15.25
C ILE A 190 0.90 -23.86 -14.37
N ASP A 191 0.77 -23.70 -13.06
CA ASP A 191 0.91 -24.79 -12.07
C ASP A 191 -0.05 -24.60 -10.89
N SER A 192 -1.25 -25.13 -11.02
CA SER A 192 -2.27 -25.09 -9.95
C SER A 192 -1.88 -25.85 -8.67
N GLN A 193 -0.78 -26.58 -8.67
CA GLN A 193 -0.26 -27.31 -7.52
C GLN A 193 1.01 -26.66 -6.94
N SER A 194 1.34 -25.45 -7.38
CA SER A 194 2.49 -24.72 -6.88
C SER A 194 2.43 -24.55 -5.36
N LYS A 195 3.57 -24.82 -4.72
CA LYS A 195 3.76 -24.61 -3.27
C LYS A 195 3.74 -23.16 -2.82
N VAL A 196 3.80 -22.21 -3.76
CA VAL A 196 3.78 -20.75 -3.47
C VAL A 196 2.33 -20.28 -3.26
N LEU A 197 1.36 -20.91 -3.92
CA LEU A 197 -0.06 -20.54 -3.85
C LEU A 197 -0.62 -20.52 -2.41
N PRO A 198 -0.39 -21.51 -1.55
CA PRO A 198 -0.88 -21.46 -0.17
C PRO A 198 -0.36 -20.24 0.62
N LYS A 199 0.86 -19.80 0.34
CA LYS A 199 1.42 -18.61 0.99
C LYS A 199 0.79 -17.33 0.46
N ILE A 200 0.53 -17.24 -0.84
CA ILE A 200 -0.20 -16.12 -1.44
C ILE A 200 -1.61 -16.06 -0.86
N ASP A 201 -2.31 -17.18 -0.79
CA ASP A 201 -3.68 -17.28 -0.25
C ASP A 201 -3.74 -16.83 1.21
N GLU A 202 -2.77 -17.26 2.03
CA GLU A 202 -2.65 -16.82 3.41
C GLU A 202 -2.55 -15.29 3.51
N ILE A 203 -1.69 -14.69 2.69
CA ILE A 203 -1.46 -13.25 2.72
C ILE A 203 -2.69 -12.48 2.21
N ILE A 204 -3.26 -12.86 1.07
CA ILE A 204 -4.44 -12.18 0.51
C ILE A 204 -5.62 -12.24 1.50
N THR A 205 -5.88 -13.41 2.08
CA THR A 205 -7.00 -13.57 3.01
C THR A 205 -6.77 -12.83 4.32
N THR A 206 -5.55 -12.79 4.81
CA THR A 206 -5.16 -11.98 5.97
C THR A 206 -5.33 -10.48 5.70
N ASN A 207 -4.80 -10.00 4.57
CA ASN A 207 -4.93 -8.59 4.21
C ASN A 207 -6.37 -8.17 3.97
N LYS A 208 -7.23 -9.06 3.46
CA LYS A 208 -8.67 -8.77 3.41
C LYS A 208 -9.24 -8.45 4.79
N ILE A 209 -8.97 -9.30 5.79
CA ILE A 209 -9.45 -9.05 7.16
C ILE A 209 -8.84 -7.77 7.71
N PHE A 210 -7.54 -7.55 7.51
CA PHE A 210 -6.88 -6.30 7.89
C PHE A 210 -7.61 -5.09 7.31
N LEU A 211 -7.80 -5.03 5.99
CA LEU A 211 -8.44 -3.92 5.30
C LEU A 211 -9.88 -3.72 5.74
N ILE A 212 -10.71 -4.78 5.80
CA ILE A 212 -12.12 -4.66 6.19
C ILE A 212 -12.30 -4.18 7.63
N LYS A 213 -11.38 -4.56 8.54
CA LYS A 213 -11.42 -4.08 9.93
C LYS A 213 -10.97 -2.62 10.06
N LEU A 214 -10.22 -2.11 9.08
CA LEU A 214 -9.81 -0.71 8.99
C LEU A 214 -10.78 0.17 8.20
N MET A 215 -11.74 -0.42 7.51
CA MET A 215 -12.73 0.33 6.74
C MET A 215 -13.92 0.73 7.59
N ILE A 216 -14.36 1.96 7.44
CA ILE A 216 -15.63 2.46 7.94
C ILE A 216 -16.34 3.22 6.82
N ASN A 217 -17.58 2.86 6.54
CA ASN A 217 -18.38 3.47 5.48
C ASN A 217 -17.73 3.40 4.08
N GLY A 218 -16.99 2.31 3.79
CA GLY A 218 -16.25 2.11 2.54
C GLY A 218 -14.87 2.77 2.50
N GLU A 219 -14.59 3.72 3.40
CA GLU A 219 -13.31 4.41 3.46
C GLU A 219 -12.30 3.70 4.37
N LEU A 220 -11.07 3.59 3.92
CA LEU A 220 -9.97 3.01 4.68
C LEU A 220 -9.40 4.02 5.69
N SER A 221 -9.16 3.56 6.93
CA SER A 221 -8.35 4.27 7.92
C SER A 221 -6.95 4.48 7.36
N GLN A 222 -6.39 5.68 7.51
CA GLN A 222 -5.12 6.06 6.95
C GLN A 222 -3.99 5.88 7.96
N VAL A 223 -2.96 5.15 7.54
CA VAL A 223 -1.68 5.07 8.25
C VAL A 223 -0.61 5.17 7.18
N GLY A 224 0.29 6.14 7.32
CA GLY A 224 1.36 6.37 6.36
C GLY A 224 0.88 6.96 5.03
N ASP A 225 1.65 6.75 3.99
CA ASP A 225 1.36 7.27 2.66
C ASP A 225 0.07 6.69 2.08
N ASN A 226 -0.72 7.54 1.45
CA ASN A 226 -1.95 7.19 0.74
C ASN A 226 -1.79 7.41 -0.76
N ASP A 227 -0.90 6.70 -1.37
CA ASP A 227 -0.85 6.63 -2.82
C ASP A 227 -2.20 6.14 -3.36
N SER A 228 -2.63 6.65 -4.51
CA SER A 228 -3.81 6.15 -5.24
C SER A 228 -3.71 4.68 -5.63
N GLY A 229 -2.51 4.13 -5.60
CA GLY A 229 -2.03 2.76 -5.51
C GLY A 229 -2.88 1.65 -6.11
N ARG A 230 -3.56 1.87 -7.24
CA ARG A 230 -4.25 0.80 -7.97
C ARG A 230 -3.38 0.33 -9.13
N LEU A 231 -3.33 -0.99 -9.33
CA LEU A 231 -2.68 -1.57 -10.51
C LEU A 231 -3.62 -1.53 -11.73
N PHE A 232 -4.91 -1.77 -11.52
CA PHE A 232 -5.90 -1.86 -12.57
C PHE A 232 -7.27 -1.36 -12.12
N TYR A 233 -8.18 -1.12 -13.10
CA TYR A 233 -9.57 -0.77 -12.87
C TYR A 233 -10.47 -1.74 -13.65
N PHE A 234 -11.15 -2.67 -12.96
CA PHE A 234 -12.11 -3.56 -13.61
C PHE A 234 -13.56 -3.05 -13.56
N GLU A 235 -13.90 -2.18 -12.63
CA GLU A 235 -15.25 -1.65 -12.48
C GLU A 235 -15.25 -0.14 -12.71
N PHE A 236 -16.34 0.34 -13.31
CA PHE A 236 -16.51 1.74 -13.71
C PHE A 236 -16.99 2.65 -12.57
N ASP A 237 -17.00 2.15 -11.34
CA ASP A 237 -17.44 2.93 -10.21
C ASP A 237 -16.47 4.08 -9.93
N GLU A 238 -17.05 5.28 -9.83
CA GLU A 238 -16.34 6.50 -9.38
C GLU A 238 -16.10 6.41 -7.86
N GLU A 239 -15.42 5.37 -7.42
CA GLU A 239 -15.02 5.27 -6.01
C GLU A 239 -14.01 6.37 -5.68
N ALA A 240 -14.25 7.04 -4.55
CA ALA A 240 -13.27 7.98 -4.01
C ALA A 240 -11.92 7.27 -3.75
N PRO A 241 -10.78 7.97 -3.86
CA PRO A 241 -9.44 7.34 -3.76
C PRO A 241 -9.19 6.51 -2.50
N LEU A 242 -9.95 6.74 -1.43
CA LEU A 242 -9.80 6.02 -0.15
C LEU A 242 -10.78 4.86 0.01
N GLN A 243 -11.65 4.62 -0.97
CA GLN A 243 -12.58 3.50 -0.94
C GLN A 243 -11.92 2.24 -1.48
N MET A 244 -12.04 1.14 -0.70
CA MET A 244 -11.42 -0.15 -1.01
C MET A 244 -12.46 -1.29 -1.12
N THR A 245 -13.73 -0.95 -1.25
CA THR A 245 -14.84 -1.92 -1.33
C THR A 245 -14.67 -2.83 -2.54
N TRP A 246 -14.20 -2.29 -3.67
CA TRP A 246 -13.94 -3.05 -4.89
C TRP A 246 -12.92 -4.17 -4.67
N LEU A 247 -11.82 -3.91 -3.93
CA LEU A 247 -10.79 -4.93 -3.64
C LEU A 247 -11.35 -6.04 -2.75
N ILE A 248 -12.13 -5.67 -1.72
CA ILE A 248 -12.80 -6.65 -0.86
C ILE A 248 -13.74 -7.53 -1.68
N ASN A 249 -14.56 -6.93 -2.56
CA ASN A 249 -15.48 -7.66 -3.44
C ASN A 249 -14.73 -8.59 -4.41
N LEU A 250 -13.59 -8.14 -4.95
CA LEU A 250 -12.75 -8.97 -5.81
C LEU A 250 -12.22 -10.20 -5.06
N ILE A 251 -11.71 -10.00 -3.83
CA ILE A 251 -11.23 -11.11 -3.01
C ILE A 251 -12.37 -12.07 -2.66
N ASP A 252 -13.58 -11.58 -2.36
CA ASP A 252 -14.74 -12.45 -2.11
C ASP A 252 -15.13 -13.30 -3.33
N LYS A 253 -14.99 -12.77 -4.53
CA LYS A 253 -15.19 -13.54 -5.78
C LYS A 253 -14.14 -14.63 -5.96
N LEU A 254 -12.89 -14.38 -5.59
CA LEU A 254 -11.79 -15.35 -5.67
C LEU A 254 -11.91 -16.46 -4.62
N TYR A 255 -12.48 -16.14 -3.45
CA TYR A 255 -12.59 -17.08 -2.32
C TYR A 255 -14.04 -17.25 -1.84
N PRO A 256 -14.98 -17.73 -2.69
CA PRO A 256 -16.42 -17.69 -2.41
C PRO A 256 -16.88 -18.61 -1.27
N LYS A 257 -16.04 -19.54 -0.82
CA LYS A 257 -16.36 -20.53 0.25
C LYS A 257 -15.34 -20.48 1.40
N PHE A 258 -14.63 -19.38 1.54
CA PHE A 258 -13.56 -19.28 2.54
C PHE A 258 -14.13 -19.04 3.95
N ASP A 259 -13.49 -19.65 4.95
CA ASP A 259 -13.86 -19.45 6.36
C ASP A 259 -13.19 -18.18 6.92
N TRP A 260 -13.82 -17.04 6.66
CA TRP A 260 -13.36 -15.72 7.11
C TRP A 260 -13.30 -15.57 8.62
N LEU A 261 -14.20 -16.27 9.36
CA LEU A 261 -14.21 -16.20 10.82
C LEU A 261 -12.94 -16.79 11.43
N ASN A 262 -12.39 -17.84 10.85
CA ASN A 262 -11.13 -18.42 11.32
C ASN A 262 -9.95 -17.46 11.17
N ILE A 263 -9.87 -16.71 10.07
CA ILE A 263 -8.82 -15.69 9.91
C ILE A 263 -9.05 -14.51 10.86
N GLU A 264 -10.28 -14.06 11.00
CA GLU A 264 -10.61 -12.94 11.89
C GLU A 264 -10.22 -13.21 13.35
N GLN A 265 -10.43 -14.45 13.81
CA GLN A 265 -10.07 -14.87 15.18
C GLN A 265 -8.57 -14.75 15.47
N LYS A 266 -7.69 -14.84 14.46
CA LYS A 266 -6.25 -14.64 14.63
C LYS A 266 -5.89 -13.26 15.17
N PHE A 267 -6.75 -12.25 14.96
CA PHE A 267 -6.54 -10.87 15.41
C PHE A 267 -7.31 -10.51 16.68
N ASN A 268 -8.09 -11.46 17.24
CA ASN A 268 -8.83 -11.30 18.49
C ASN A 268 -8.01 -11.80 19.69
N PHE A 269 -6.83 -11.22 19.92
CA PHE A 269 -6.00 -11.60 21.07
C PHE A 269 -5.63 -10.40 21.94
N GLU A 270 -5.27 -10.69 23.19
CA GLU A 270 -4.85 -9.69 24.16
C GLU A 270 -3.34 -9.73 24.36
N ILE A 271 -2.76 -8.55 24.53
CA ILE A 271 -1.36 -8.42 24.92
C ILE A 271 -1.32 -8.09 26.42
N LYS A 272 -0.56 -8.92 27.18
CA LYS A 272 -0.30 -8.72 28.60
C LYS A 272 1.19 -8.90 28.84
N SER A 273 1.94 -7.81 28.82
CA SER A 273 3.35 -7.85 29.22
C SER A 273 3.53 -7.40 30.67
N LYS A 274 4.69 -7.69 31.23
CA LYS A 274 5.06 -7.13 32.55
C LYS A 274 5.16 -5.62 32.43
N THR A 275 4.18 -4.89 32.95
CA THR A 275 4.19 -3.43 32.95
C THR A 275 5.25 -2.90 33.91
N PRO A 276 5.96 -1.81 33.56
CA PRO A 276 6.68 -1.01 34.53
C PRO A 276 5.72 -0.55 35.64
N SER A 277 6.17 -0.44 36.87
CA SER A 277 5.34 0.08 37.97
C SER A 277 4.81 1.46 37.57
N LEU A 278 3.53 1.73 37.84
CA LEU A 278 2.89 3.03 37.58
C LEU A 278 3.63 4.21 38.23
N GLU A 279 4.40 3.95 39.30
CA GLU A 279 5.26 4.91 40.02
C GLU A 279 6.43 5.43 39.16
N GLN A 280 6.82 4.70 38.11
CA GLN A 280 7.88 5.10 37.16
C GLN A 280 7.36 5.85 35.95
N MET A 281 6.03 6.02 35.80
CA MET A 281 5.44 6.75 34.70
C MET A 281 5.34 8.24 35.02
N PRO A 282 5.72 9.11 34.03
CA PRO A 282 5.59 10.56 34.23
C PRO A 282 4.12 10.97 34.40
N LYS A 283 3.90 12.14 35.01
CA LYS A 283 2.55 12.71 35.17
C LYS A 283 1.81 12.80 33.84
N VAL A 284 0.59 12.27 33.81
CA VAL A 284 -0.24 12.15 32.61
C VAL A 284 -1.33 13.22 32.62
N SER A 285 -1.54 13.89 31.51
CA SER A 285 -2.77 14.67 31.29
C SER A 285 -3.89 13.72 30.90
N HIS A 286 -5.02 13.81 31.59
CA HIS A 286 -6.20 12.98 31.28
C HIS A 286 -7.21 13.77 30.45
N LYS A 287 -7.61 13.22 29.32
CA LYS A 287 -8.74 13.70 28.55
C LYS A 287 -9.75 12.57 28.41
N LYS A 288 -10.99 12.81 28.79
CA LYS A 288 -12.10 11.86 28.57
C LYS A 288 -12.82 12.22 27.28
N ILE A 289 -12.96 11.27 26.39
CA ILE A 289 -13.71 11.40 25.14
C ILE A 289 -14.62 10.18 25.08
N LYS A 290 -15.91 10.39 24.81
CA LYS A 290 -16.84 9.29 24.51
C LYS A 290 -16.65 8.93 23.04
N ILE A 291 -16.25 7.68 22.76
CA ILE A 291 -15.98 7.18 21.41
C ILE A 291 -17.14 6.30 20.97
N PHE A 292 -17.54 5.35 21.80
CA PHE A 292 -18.56 4.37 21.47
C PHE A 292 -19.88 4.65 22.21
N THR A 293 -20.99 4.47 21.48
CA THR A 293 -22.35 4.55 21.98
C THR A 293 -23.02 3.19 22.06
N LYS A 294 -22.42 2.17 21.46
CA LYS A 294 -22.89 0.79 21.37
C LYS A 294 -21.75 -0.17 21.68
N ASP A 295 -22.06 -1.46 21.80
CA ASP A 295 -21.05 -2.52 21.89
C ASP A 295 -20.08 -2.47 20.70
N TYR A 296 -18.82 -2.81 20.98
CA TYR A 296 -17.72 -2.78 20.02
C TYR A 296 -16.85 -4.02 20.15
N GLU A 297 -16.16 -4.34 19.06
CA GLU A 297 -15.14 -5.36 18.97
C GLU A 297 -13.75 -4.74 18.96
N SER A 298 -12.73 -5.52 19.27
CA SER A 298 -11.33 -5.07 19.22
C SER A 298 -10.46 -6.04 18.45
N TYR A 299 -9.53 -5.50 17.66
CA TYR A 299 -8.62 -6.25 16.81
C TYR A 299 -7.18 -5.79 17.00
N CYS A 300 -6.27 -6.75 17.04
CA CYS A 300 -4.85 -6.54 17.27
C CYS A 300 -4.04 -6.97 16.04
N PHE A 301 -3.59 -6.02 15.26
CA PHE A 301 -2.62 -6.24 14.18
C PHE A 301 -1.22 -5.90 14.70
N ASN A 302 -0.70 -6.77 15.56
CA ASN A 302 0.48 -6.48 16.37
C ASN A 302 1.75 -6.29 15.55
N ASP A 303 1.96 -7.09 14.51
CA ASP A 303 3.19 -7.02 13.71
C ASP A 303 3.22 -5.75 12.85
N PHE A 304 2.07 -5.34 12.32
CA PHE A 304 1.92 -4.02 11.72
C PHE A 304 1.93 -2.90 12.76
N GLY A 305 1.44 -3.18 13.97
CA GLY A 305 1.34 -2.21 15.07
C GLY A 305 0.12 -1.31 14.98
N LEU A 306 -1.04 -1.88 14.67
CA LEU A 306 -2.31 -1.15 14.62
C LEU A 306 -3.35 -1.86 15.48
N TYR A 307 -3.96 -1.10 16.36
CA TYR A 307 -4.94 -1.55 17.35
C TYR A 307 -6.27 -0.89 17.06
N VAL A 308 -7.32 -1.69 16.89
CA VAL A 308 -8.62 -1.22 16.40
C VAL A 308 -9.72 -1.59 17.38
N TRP A 309 -10.62 -0.65 17.63
CA TRP A 309 -11.89 -0.86 18.29
C TRP A 309 -12.99 -0.33 17.36
N ARG A 310 -14.00 -1.11 17.11
CA ARG A 310 -15.04 -0.71 16.17
C ARG A 310 -16.39 -1.39 16.40
N ASN A 311 -17.44 -0.77 15.89
CA ASN A 311 -18.70 -1.38 15.52
C ASN A 311 -19.07 -0.93 14.08
N ASN A 312 -20.32 -1.09 13.67
CA ASN A 312 -20.72 -0.72 12.32
C ASN A 312 -20.74 0.80 12.07
N ASP A 313 -20.91 1.60 13.11
CA ASP A 313 -21.14 3.05 13.01
C ASP A 313 -19.97 3.89 13.56
N GLU A 314 -19.08 3.25 14.34
CA GLU A 314 -18.04 3.93 15.10
C GLU A 314 -16.73 3.17 14.99
N PHE A 315 -15.65 3.93 14.87
CA PHE A 315 -14.31 3.39 14.70
C PHE A 315 -13.29 4.18 15.52
N PHE A 316 -12.35 3.46 16.10
CA PHE A 316 -11.20 4.02 16.78
C PHE A 316 -9.98 3.14 16.52
N SER A 317 -8.89 3.74 16.10
CA SER A 317 -7.62 3.03 15.96
C SER A 317 -6.47 3.77 16.65
N LEU A 318 -5.42 3.01 16.94
CA LEU A 318 -4.18 3.52 17.52
C LEU A 318 -3.00 2.85 16.84
N ARG A 319 -2.05 3.67 16.37
CA ARG A 319 -0.80 3.23 15.77
C ARG A 319 0.29 3.06 16.84
N CYS A 320 0.90 1.88 16.95
CA CYS A 320 2.04 1.61 17.84
C CYS A 320 2.77 0.34 17.40
N GLY A 321 3.80 0.45 16.62
CA GLY A 321 4.53 -0.70 16.10
C GLY A 321 5.76 -0.32 15.29
N THR A 322 6.19 -1.19 14.38
CA THR A 322 7.34 -0.94 13.52
C THR A 322 7.10 0.23 12.58
N ILE A 323 8.15 0.93 12.20
CA ILE A 323 8.04 1.99 11.17
C ILE A 323 7.99 1.43 9.74
N GLY A 324 8.03 0.11 9.60
CA GLY A 324 7.95 -0.57 8.31
C GLY A 324 9.28 -0.64 7.55
N GLN A 325 9.28 -1.42 6.48
CA GLN A 325 10.42 -1.60 5.58
C GLN A 325 11.74 -1.85 6.32
N ASN A 326 11.72 -2.76 7.31
CA ASN A 326 12.89 -3.10 8.15
C ASN A 326 13.56 -1.88 8.81
N GLY A 327 12.77 -0.88 9.22
CA GLY A 327 13.25 0.31 9.90
C GLY A 327 13.63 1.49 8.98
N ILE A 328 13.40 1.40 7.68
CA ILE A 328 13.58 2.52 6.74
C ILE A 328 12.39 3.47 6.79
N GLY A 329 11.16 2.93 6.84
CA GLY A 329 9.94 3.73 6.93
C GLY A 329 9.68 4.62 5.72
N GLY A 330 9.92 4.11 4.51
CA GLY A 330 9.74 4.88 3.27
C GLY A 330 8.33 5.43 3.09
N HIS A 331 7.34 4.64 3.50
CA HIS A 331 5.93 5.01 3.43
C HIS A 331 5.31 5.30 4.80
N ALA A 332 6.07 5.22 5.88
CA ALA A 332 5.59 5.52 7.21
C ALA A 332 5.66 7.02 7.54
N HIS A 333 4.89 7.43 8.53
CA HIS A 333 4.87 8.78 9.07
C HIS A 333 5.37 8.81 10.53
N TYR A 334 5.58 10.01 11.08
CA TYR A 334 5.86 10.21 12.51
C TYR A 334 4.54 10.11 13.31
N ASP A 335 3.85 8.99 13.16
CA ASP A 335 2.49 8.72 13.62
C ASP A 335 2.42 7.80 14.84
N GLN A 336 3.57 7.42 15.42
CA GLN A 336 3.57 6.55 16.60
C GLN A 336 2.71 7.10 17.72
N LEU A 337 1.87 6.22 18.28
CA LEU A 337 0.86 6.55 19.27
C LEU A 337 -0.23 7.51 18.78
N SER A 338 -0.35 7.74 17.48
CA SER A 338 -1.47 8.49 16.87
C SER A 338 -2.75 7.69 16.92
N ILE A 339 -3.87 8.44 16.87
CA ILE A 339 -5.21 7.87 16.85
C ILE A 339 -5.98 8.37 15.64
N GLU A 340 -6.81 7.51 15.10
CA GLU A 340 -7.90 7.89 14.24
C GLU A 340 -9.24 7.54 14.88
N SER A 341 -10.27 8.32 14.61
CA SER A 341 -11.60 8.06 15.13
C SER A 341 -12.69 8.56 14.20
N TYR A 342 -13.73 7.76 14.06
CA TYR A 342 -14.92 8.05 13.29
C TYR A 342 -16.16 7.84 14.15
N SER A 343 -17.03 8.82 14.17
CA SER A 343 -18.32 8.78 14.89
C SER A 343 -19.24 9.85 14.34
N ASN A 344 -20.55 9.66 14.50
CA ASN A 344 -21.57 10.57 13.97
C ASN A 344 -21.40 10.84 12.46
N SER A 345 -21.14 9.77 11.69
CA SER A 345 -20.99 9.78 10.23
C SER A 345 -19.86 10.68 9.70
N ARG A 346 -18.82 10.91 10.51
CA ARG A 346 -17.64 11.69 10.10
C ARG A 346 -16.37 11.29 10.83
N TRP A 347 -15.24 11.53 10.20
CA TRP A 347 -13.95 11.47 10.86
C TRP A 347 -13.79 12.62 11.87
N ILE A 348 -13.45 12.28 13.09
CA ILE A 348 -13.15 13.25 14.17
C ILE A 348 -11.66 13.52 14.23
N THR A 349 -10.86 12.47 14.08
CA THR A 349 -9.40 12.51 13.94
C THR A 349 -9.01 11.61 12.78
N ARG A 350 -8.10 12.07 11.94
CA ARG A 350 -7.62 11.33 10.78
C ARG A 350 -6.15 11.67 10.51
N ASP A 351 -5.41 10.72 9.96
CA ASP A 351 -4.10 10.95 9.35
C ASP A 351 -4.28 11.85 8.11
N PRO A 352 -3.42 12.83 7.88
CA PRO A 352 -3.55 13.75 6.75
C PRO A 352 -3.15 13.14 5.39
N GLY A 353 -2.58 11.93 5.40
CA GLY A 353 -2.05 11.28 4.21
C GLY A 353 -0.71 11.86 3.73
N THR A 354 -0.40 11.63 2.46
CA THR A 354 0.91 11.90 1.86
C THR A 354 1.20 13.39 1.67
N GLY A 355 0.19 14.19 1.31
CA GLY A 355 0.35 15.57 0.85
C GLY A 355 0.93 15.60 -0.56
N THR A 356 2.24 15.40 -0.68
CA THR A 356 2.97 15.34 -1.94
C THR A 356 4.20 14.45 -1.80
N TYR A 357 4.86 14.08 -2.90
CA TYR A 357 6.10 13.29 -2.85
C TYR A 357 7.34 14.13 -3.15
N THR A 358 7.47 14.69 -4.35
CA THR A 358 8.73 15.27 -4.79
C THR A 358 8.68 16.75 -5.15
N ASP A 359 7.52 17.34 -5.33
CA ASP A 359 7.38 18.75 -5.76
C ASP A 359 7.72 19.74 -4.65
N ASP A 360 7.44 19.40 -3.38
CA ASP A 360 7.78 20.22 -2.22
C ASP A 360 8.11 19.34 -1.00
N ILE A 361 9.40 19.21 -0.71
CA ILE A 361 9.88 18.41 0.43
C ILE A 361 9.39 18.94 1.78
N ASN A 362 9.13 20.25 1.90
CA ASN A 362 8.64 20.83 3.14
C ASN A 362 7.17 20.46 3.35
N ILE A 363 6.34 20.47 2.30
CA ILE A 363 4.96 19.97 2.37
C ILE A 363 4.98 18.49 2.69
N ARG A 364 5.78 17.67 1.99
CA ARG A 364 5.95 16.25 2.27
C ARG A 364 6.28 16.00 3.74
N ASN A 365 7.30 16.67 4.28
CA ASN A 365 7.75 16.49 5.66
C ASN A 365 6.74 17.02 6.68
N LYS A 366 6.01 18.06 6.34
CA LYS A 366 4.94 18.62 7.16
C LYS A 366 3.81 17.61 7.32
N PHE A 367 3.35 16.99 6.24
CA PHE A 367 2.31 15.96 6.29
C PHE A 367 2.75 14.72 7.07
N ARG A 368 4.00 14.29 6.97
CA ARG A 368 4.57 13.18 7.75
C ARG A 368 4.84 13.52 9.22
N SER A 369 4.79 14.79 9.63
CA SER A 369 5.30 15.23 10.93
C SER A 369 4.36 14.88 12.08
N LEU A 370 4.93 14.81 13.31
CA LEU A 370 4.16 14.66 14.56
C LEU A 370 3.10 15.75 14.75
N GLU A 371 3.29 16.95 14.17
CA GLU A 371 2.35 18.07 14.34
C GLU A 371 1.02 17.81 13.62
N TYR A 372 1.08 17.08 12.53
CA TYR A 372 -0.09 16.77 11.69
C TYR A 372 -0.79 15.48 12.09
N HIS A 373 -0.22 14.71 13.03
CA HIS A 373 -0.80 13.49 13.55
C HIS A 373 -1.40 13.67 14.94
N TRP A 374 -2.39 12.85 15.27
CA TRP A 374 -3.10 12.89 16.57
C TRP A 374 -2.39 12.07 17.66
N GLY A 375 -1.06 12.12 17.63
CA GLY A 375 -0.18 11.53 18.62
C GLY A 375 0.11 12.45 19.79
N PRO A 376 0.86 11.97 20.81
CA PRO A 376 1.34 12.80 21.90
C PRO A 376 2.27 13.87 21.36
N LYS A 377 1.96 15.13 21.64
CA LYS A 377 2.85 16.26 21.35
C LYS A 377 3.97 16.29 22.40
N ALA A 378 5.13 15.80 22.01
CA ALA A 378 6.30 15.87 22.85
C ALA A 378 7.22 17.01 22.40
N ASN A 379 7.85 17.65 23.35
CA ASN A 379 8.91 18.63 23.06
C ASN A 379 10.19 17.88 22.62
N ILE A 380 10.11 17.27 21.44
CA ILE A 380 11.17 16.50 20.80
C ILE A 380 11.75 17.40 19.72
N LYS A 381 13.06 17.57 19.75
CA LYS A 381 13.75 18.24 18.67
C LYS A 381 13.71 17.30 17.45
N ILE A 382 12.76 17.56 16.55
CA ILE A 382 12.75 16.92 15.24
C ILE A 382 13.93 17.50 14.45
N PRO A 383 14.66 16.70 13.69
CA PRO A 383 15.74 17.20 12.83
C PRO A 383 15.21 18.27 11.88
N LYS A 384 16.10 19.11 11.38
CA LYS A 384 15.74 20.12 10.41
C LYS A 384 15.26 19.47 9.11
N GLU A 385 14.40 20.16 8.39
CA GLU A 385 13.72 19.70 7.18
C GLU A 385 14.69 19.26 6.06
N ASP A 386 15.86 19.83 6.00
CA ASP A 386 16.96 19.53 5.06
C ASP A 386 17.67 18.19 5.32
N GLU A 387 17.43 17.54 6.46
CA GLU A 387 17.98 16.21 6.81
C GLU A 387 17.03 15.06 6.43
N PHE A 388 15.87 15.33 5.83
CA PHE A 388 14.88 14.31 5.49
C PHE A 388 14.95 13.87 4.04
N ASP A 389 15.11 12.56 3.86
CA ASP A 389 14.83 11.89 2.59
C ASP A 389 13.31 11.73 2.39
N CYS A 390 12.81 11.87 1.16
CA CYS A 390 11.39 11.67 0.84
C CYS A 390 10.87 10.29 1.23
N PHE A 391 11.73 9.27 1.20
CA PHE A 391 11.39 7.87 1.39
C PHE A 391 12.14 7.22 2.56
N LYS A 392 12.45 8.01 3.58
CA LYS A 392 13.08 7.51 4.81
C LYS A 392 12.62 8.30 6.02
N LEU A 393 12.32 7.59 7.11
CA LEU A 393 12.12 8.19 8.41
C LEU A 393 13.39 8.05 9.24
N ASN A 394 14.06 9.18 9.49
CA ASN A 394 15.16 9.22 10.43
C ASN A 394 14.62 9.59 11.83
N TYR A 395 15.22 9.06 12.90
CA TYR A 395 14.98 9.48 14.29
C TYR A 395 13.65 9.06 14.93
N MET A 396 12.82 8.24 14.28
CA MET A 396 11.70 7.58 14.94
C MET A 396 12.07 6.13 15.24
N GLY A 397 11.91 5.73 16.50
CA GLY A 397 11.97 4.32 16.90
C GLY A 397 10.61 3.63 16.73
N ASP A 398 10.65 2.31 16.86
CA ASP A 398 9.43 1.51 16.85
C ASP A 398 8.55 1.81 18.08
N GLY A 399 7.26 1.61 17.90
CA GLY A 399 6.31 1.55 19.00
C GLY A 399 6.28 0.17 19.65
N HIS A 400 6.05 0.15 20.95
CA HIS A 400 6.00 -1.08 21.73
C HIS A 400 4.74 -1.14 22.56
N THR A 401 3.91 -2.14 22.33
CA THR A 401 2.66 -2.35 23.07
C THR A 401 2.90 -3.24 24.28
N LEU A 402 2.46 -2.75 25.43
CA LEU A 402 2.56 -3.43 26.73
C LEU A 402 1.25 -4.09 27.11
N ILE A 403 0.13 -3.43 26.85
CA ILE A 403 -1.21 -3.92 27.13
C ILE A 403 -2.09 -3.59 25.93
N PHE A 404 -2.83 -4.59 25.50
CA PHE A 404 -3.99 -4.43 24.60
C PHE A 404 -5.06 -5.43 24.98
N ASN A 405 -6.26 -4.95 25.18
CA ASN A 405 -7.48 -5.77 25.32
C ASN A 405 -8.70 -4.94 24.94
N LYS A 406 -9.89 -5.53 25.05
CA LYS A 406 -11.14 -4.86 24.67
C LYS A 406 -11.25 -3.43 25.24
N ASN A 407 -10.81 -3.20 26.48
CA ASN A 407 -11.04 -1.95 27.17
C ASN A 407 -9.79 -1.10 27.39
N ASN A 408 -8.60 -1.61 27.12
CA ASN A 408 -7.37 -0.90 27.47
C ASN A 408 -6.26 -1.07 26.44
N PHE A 409 -5.52 0.01 26.26
CA PHE A 409 -4.23 0.03 25.60
C PHE A 409 -3.19 0.72 26.50
N LEU A 410 -1.99 0.20 26.52
CA LEU A 410 -0.79 0.85 27.05
C LEU A 410 0.38 0.51 26.13
N GLY A 411 1.04 1.52 25.63
CA GLY A 411 2.23 1.37 24.79
C GLY A 411 3.15 2.57 24.92
N PHE A 412 4.32 2.46 24.34
CA PHE A 412 5.26 3.56 24.22
C PHE A 412 5.95 3.57 22.85
N ALA A 413 6.46 4.72 22.48
CA ALA A 413 7.35 4.87 21.34
C ALA A 413 8.62 5.61 21.73
N GLU A 414 9.69 5.33 21.02
CA GLU A 414 10.98 6.00 21.26
C GLU A 414 11.22 7.09 20.23
N PHE A 415 11.51 8.30 20.70
CA PHE A 415 11.86 9.45 19.88
C PHE A 415 13.16 10.03 20.40
N ASN A 416 14.23 9.96 19.62
CA ASN A 416 15.56 10.44 20.03
C ASN A 416 15.99 9.94 21.42
N GLY A 417 15.81 8.63 21.68
CA GLY A 417 16.15 7.99 22.95
C GLY A 417 15.24 8.35 24.13
N LYS A 418 14.14 9.07 23.90
CA LYS A 418 13.12 9.36 24.92
C LYS A 418 11.88 8.50 24.67
N ARG A 419 11.38 7.87 25.73
CA ARG A 419 10.14 7.08 25.70
C ARG A 419 8.94 7.95 26.02
N ILE A 420 7.95 7.89 25.15
CA ILE A 420 6.65 8.51 25.36
C ILE A 420 5.62 7.41 25.51
N TYR A 421 4.84 7.47 26.56
CA TYR A 421 3.81 6.48 26.85
C TYR A 421 2.43 7.05 26.52
N ARG A 422 1.57 6.18 25.97
CA ARG A 422 0.14 6.47 25.82
C ARG A 422 -0.67 5.35 26.47
N LYS A 423 -1.58 5.75 27.35
CA LYS A 423 -2.60 4.87 27.91
C LYS A 423 -3.97 5.30 27.40
N ILE A 424 -4.76 4.34 26.95
CA ILE A 424 -6.16 4.51 26.61
C ILE A 424 -6.95 3.53 27.47
N SER A 425 -8.04 4.02 28.03
CA SER A 425 -9.03 3.17 28.70
C SER A 425 -10.40 3.55 28.13
N ILE A 426 -11.10 2.54 27.62
CA ILE A 426 -12.47 2.68 27.08
C ILE A 426 -13.41 2.26 28.22
N TYR A 427 -14.36 3.11 28.53
CA TYR A 427 -15.36 2.89 29.55
C TYR A 427 -16.72 2.81 28.89
N ASP A 428 -17.57 1.92 29.37
CA ASP A 428 -18.97 1.78 28.97
C ASP A 428 -19.79 3.02 29.29
#